data_09f985339c5bb5cce42940866aa64a26
#
_entry.id   09f985339c5bb5cce42940866aa64a26
#
_cell.length_a   1.000
_cell.length_b   1.000
_cell.length_c   1.000
_cell.angle_alpha   90.00
_cell.angle_beta   90.00
_cell.angle_gamma   90.00
#
_symmetry.space_group_name_H-M   'P 1'
#
loop_
_entity.id
_entity.type
_entity.pdbx_description
1 polymer ?
#
loop_
_entity_poly.entity_id
_entity_poly.type
_entity_poly.pdbx_seq_one_letter_code
_entity_poly.pdbx_strand_id
1 'polypeptide(L)'
;MKTLDKKEIAQNKILDAAYEVFVGKGYSDTTMDDIVKKSEMSKGAIYHYYSSKKALFLALIDHWETYSFPDFYTNNKKNKSASEILKDITDVVYDVYKT
;
A
#
# COMPACT_ATOMS: atom_id res chain seq x y z
N MET A 1 10.23 -0.32 24.68
CA MET A 1 9.79 -0.63 23.33
C MET A 1 8.27 -0.66 23.26
N LYS A 2 7.72 -0.03 22.23
CA LYS A 2 6.27 0.04 22.10
C LYS A 2 5.72 -1.25 21.48
N THR A 3 4.67 -1.78 22.09
CA THR A 3 4.01 -2.97 21.58
C THR A 3 2.90 -2.55 20.65
N LEU A 4 2.83 -3.16 19.46
CA LEU A 4 1.75 -2.88 18.52
C LEU A 4 0.45 -3.51 19.04
N ASP A 5 -0.66 -2.82 18.88
CA ASP A 5 -1.95 -3.38 19.25
C ASP A 5 -2.45 -4.30 18.12
N LYS A 6 -3.54 -5.00 18.39
CA LYS A 6 -4.08 -5.98 17.43
C LYS A 6 -4.47 -5.33 16.11
N LYS A 7 -4.98 -4.12 16.17
CA LYS A 7 -5.38 -3.39 14.97
C LYS A 7 -4.17 -3.10 14.10
N GLU A 8 -3.10 -2.59 14.69
CA GLU A 8 -1.89 -2.27 13.95
C GLU A 8 -1.28 -3.52 13.32
N ILE A 9 -1.25 -4.61 14.07
CA ILE A 9 -0.71 -5.87 13.56
C ILE A 9 -1.52 -6.35 12.37
N ALA A 10 -2.85 -6.31 12.48
CA ALA A 10 -3.72 -6.74 11.39
C ALA A 10 -3.54 -5.85 10.16
N GLN A 11 -3.51 -4.54 10.36
CA GLN A 11 -3.36 -3.61 9.25
C GLN A 11 -2.02 -3.79 8.55
N ASN A 12 -0.94 -3.95 9.32
CA ASN A 12 0.38 -4.17 8.73
C ASN A 12 0.43 -5.46 7.92
N LYS A 13 -0.21 -6.50 8.41
CA LYS A 13 -0.26 -7.78 7.70
C LYS A 13 -1.00 -7.63 6.37
N ILE A 14 -2.09 -6.90 6.37
CA ILE A 14 -2.86 -6.64 5.15
C ILE A 14 -2.04 -5.80 4.17
N LEU A 15 -1.40 -4.76 4.67
CA LEU A 15 -0.61 -3.88 3.81
C LEU A 15 0.59 -4.60 3.21
N ASP A 16 1.25 -5.46 3.98
CA ASP A 16 2.36 -6.25 3.46
C ASP A 16 1.90 -7.16 2.33
N ALA A 17 0.76 -7.82 2.52
CA ALA A 17 0.21 -8.70 1.49
C ALA A 17 -0.17 -7.91 0.25
N ALA A 18 -0.82 -6.76 0.43
CA ALA A 18 -1.21 -5.92 -0.69
C ALA A 18 0.00 -5.44 -1.47
N TYR A 19 1.05 -5.04 -0.76
CA TYR A 19 2.28 -4.60 -1.39
C TYR A 19 2.85 -5.69 -2.29
N GLU A 20 2.97 -6.90 -1.77
CA GLU A 20 3.54 -8.01 -2.56
C GLU A 20 2.70 -8.30 -3.80
N VAL A 21 1.39 -8.27 -3.68
CA VAL A 21 0.53 -8.55 -4.83
C VAL A 21 0.61 -7.43 -5.86
N PHE A 22 0.58 -6.18 -5.40
CA PHE A 22 0.68 -5.03 -6.31
C PHE A 22 2.01 -5.05 -7.07
N VAL A 23 3.10 -5.37 -6.39
CA VAL A 23 4.41 -5.43 -7.03
C VAL A 23 4.47 -6.59 -8.03
N GLY A 24 3.88 -7.72 -7.68
CA GLY A 24 3.94 -8.91 -8.53
C GLY A 24 3.03 -8.86 -9.74
N LYS A 25 1.81 -8.35 -9.57
CA LYS A 25 0.81 -8.35 -10.64
C LYS A 25 0.52 -6.98 -11.23
N GLY A 26 0.88 -5.92 -10.54
CA GLY A 26 0.48 -4.58 -10.92
C GLY A 26 -0.89 -4.23 -10.34
N TYR A 27 -1.13 -2.94 -10.19
CA TYR A 27 -2.36 -2.48 -9.57
C TYR A 27 -3.61 -2.95 -10.32
N SER A 28 -3.61 -2.77 -11.64
CA SER A 28 -4.79 -3.07 -12.45
C SER A 28 -5.19 -4.54 -12.39
N ASP A 29 -4.20 -5.43 -12.35
CA ASP A 29 -4.46 -6.86 -12.36
C ASP A 29 -4.68 -7.46 -10.98
N THR A 30 -4.47 -6.67 -9.94
CA THR A 30 -4.66 -7.12 -8.57
C THR A 30 -6.12 -7.04 -8.18
N THR A 31 -6.62 -8.08 -7.51
CA THR A 31 -7.98 -8.07 -6.98
C THR A 31 -7.93 -8.15 -5.46
N MET A 32 -9.03 -7.79 -4.81
CA MET A 32 -9.12 -7.93 -3.36
C MET A 32 -8.98 -9.40 -2.96
N ASP A 33 -9.49 -10.32 -3.76
CA ASP A 33 -9.35 -11.75 -3.47
C ASP A 33 -7.89 -12.19 -3.49
N ASP A 34 -7.09 -11.64 -4.39
CA ASP A 34 -5.65 -11.92 -4.41
C ASP A 34 -5.00 -11.52 -3.09
N ILE A 35 -5.39 -10.36 -2.59
CA ILE A 35 -4.85 -9.84 -1.33
C ILE A 35 -5.32 -10.68 -0.16
N VAL A 36 -6.58 -11.09 -0.18
CA VAL A 36 -7.11 -11.98 0.86
C VAL A 36 -6.28 -13.25 0.93
N LYS A 37 -6.05 -13.88 -0.21
CA LYS A 37 -5.27 -15.12 -0.26
C LYS A 37 -3.85 -14.92 0.24
N LYS A 38 -3.22 -13.85 -0.18
CA LYS A 38 -1.83 -13.59 0.21
C LYS A 38 -1.70 -13.30 1.70
N SER A 39 -2.66 -12.59 2.26
CA SER A 39 -2.62 -12.20 3.67
C SER A 39 -2.88 -13.35 4.62
N GLU A 40 -3.51 -14.41 4.14
CA GLU A 40 -3.97 -15.53 4.97
C GLU A 40 -4.97 -15.08 6.03
N MET A 41 -5.64 -13.96 5.80
CA MET A 41 -6.68 -13.45 6.68
C MET A 41 -8.04 -13.63 6.01
N SER A 42 -9.10 -13.54 6.79
CA SER A 42 -10.44 -13.68 6.24
C SER A 42 -10.81 -12.45 5.40
N LYS A 43 -11.68 -12.68 4.44
CA LYS A 43 -12.18 -11.60 3.61
C LYS A 43 -12.87 -10.52 4.46
N GLY A 44 -13.66 -10.96 5.45
CA GLY A 44 -14.34 -10.04 6.34
C GLY A 44 -13.40 -9.16 7.12
N ALA A 45 -12.28 -9.73 7.58
CA ALA A 45 -11.29 -8.95 8.32
C ALA A 45 -10.67 -7.88 7.44
N ILE A 46 -10.34 -8.22 6.21
CA ILE A 46 -9.72 -7.25 5.31
C ILE A 46 -10.70 -6.14 4.95
N TYR A 47 -11.94 -6.49 4.60
CA TYR A 47 -12.94 -5.48 4.25
C TYR A 47 -13.35 -4.63 5.45
N HIS A 48 -13.14 -5.13 6.66
CA HIS A 48 -13.36 -4.34 7.86
C HIS A 48 -12.41 -3.13 7.92
N TYR A 49 -11.16 -3.32 7.52
CA TYR A 49 -10.16 -2.27 7.57
C TYR A 49 -10.05 -1.46 6.29
N TYR A 50 -10.21 -2.10 5.15
CA TYR A 50 -10.03 -1.46 3.85
C TYR A 50 -11.15 -1.90 2.92
N SER A 51 -11.97 -0.97 2.52
CA SER A 51 -13.19 -1.27 1.76
C SER A 51 -12.95 -1.60 0.29
N SER A 52 -11.78 -1.25 -0.24
CA SER A 52 -11.51 -1.44 -1.66
C SER A 52 -10.02 -1.53 -1.94
N LYS A 53 -9.69 -2.00 -3.13
CA LYS A 53 -8.32 -2.05 -3.61
C LYS A 53 -7.70 -0.64 -3.60
N LYS A 54 -8.47 0.35 -4.01
CA LYS A 54 -8.01 1.73 -4.01
C LYS A 54 -7.69 2.21 -2.60
N ALA A 55 -8.57 1.90 -1.64
CA ALA A 55 -8.33 2.29 -0.25
C ALA A 55 -7.04 1.65 0.27
N LEU A 56 -6.79 0.40 -0.08
CA LEU A 56 -5.56 -0.27 0.29
C LEU A 56 -4.33 0.39 -0.33
N PHE A 57 -4.44 0.74 -1.59
CA PHE A 57 -3.33 1.38 -2.30
C PHE A 57 -2.98 2.72 -1.66
N LEU A 58 -3.98 3.52 -1.35
CA LEU A 58 -3.76 4.82 -0.71
C LEU A 58 -3.17 4.66 0.68
N ALA A 59 -3.61 3.64 1.41
CA ALA A 59 -3.07 3.36 2.74
C ALA A 59 -1.61 2.94 2.65
N LEU A 60 -1.23 2.21 1.62
CA LEU A 60 0.17 1.83 1.40
C LEU A 60 1.04 3.04 1.15
N ILE A 61 0.57 3.96 0.34
CA ILE A 61 1.31 5.19 0.05
C ILE A 61 1.53 5.97 1.34
N ASP A 62 0.50 6.12 2.14
CA ASP A 62 0.58 6.82 3.41
C ASP A 62 1.56 6.13 4.37
N HIS A 63 1.48 4.81 4.42
CA HIS A 63 2.37 4.01 5.26
C HIS A 63 3.84 4.22 4.88
N TRP A 64 4.12 4.20 3.59
CA TRP A 64 5.49 4.40 3.11
C TRP A 64 6.01 5.80 3.41
N GLU A 65 5.18 6.81 3.27
CA GLU A 65 5.59 8.17 3.60
C GLU A 65 6.02 8.27 5.05
N THR A 66 5.30 7.57 5.93
CA THR A 66 5.58 7.64 7.36
C THR A 66 6.83 6.88 7.74
N TYR A 67 7.03 5.69 7.18
CA TYR A 67 8.08 4.78 7.68
C TYR A 67 9.26 4.60 6.75
N SER A 68 9.03 4.64 5.45
CA SER A 68 10.09 4.32 4.49
C SER A 68 10.55 5.52 3.69
N PHE A 69 9.66 6.42 3.43
CA PHE A 69 9.90 7.54 2.55
C PHE A 69 11.05 8.44 3.00
N PRO A 70 11.16 8.80 4.28
CA PRO A 70 12.26 9.68 4.70
C PRO A 70 13.63 9.10 4.36
N ASP A 71 13.83 7.82 4.62
CA ASP A 71 15.11 7.17 4.32
C ASP A 71 15.34 7.10 2.82
N PHE A 72 14.30 6.72 2.09
CA PHE A 72 14.38 6.63 0.65
C PHE A 72 14.67 8.00 0.04
N TYR A 73 13.97 9.01 0.50
CA TYR A 73 14.15 10.36 0.03
C TYR A 73 15.55 10.85 0.30
N THR A 74 16.06 10.61 1.50
CA THR A 74 17.39 11.04 1.88
C THR A 74 18.46 10.41 0.99
N ASN A 75 18.30 9.12 0.71
CA ASN A 75 19.26 8.38 -0.08
C ASN A 75 19.17 8.71 -1.58
N ASN A 76 17.99 9.08 -2.03
CA ASN A 76 17.74 9.25 -3.46
C ASN A 76 17.42 10.68 -3.88
N LYS A 77 17.60 11.63 -2.99
CA LYS A 77 17.24 13.01 -3.30
C LYS A 77 18.02 13.61 -4.47
N LYS A 78 19.17 13.04 -4.79
CA LYS A 78 19.95 13.49 -5.92
C LYS A 78 19.38 12.95 -7.23
N ASN A 79 18.66 11.85 -7.16
CA ASN A 79 18.12 11.18 -8.34
C ASN A 79 16.67 11.53 -8.58
N LYS A 80 15.89 11.52 -7.50
CA LYS A 80 14.46 11.80 -7.58
C LYS A 80 14.01 12.53 -6.33
N SER A 81 13.28 13.60 -6.54
CA SER A 81 12.71 14.32 -5.41
C SER A 81 11.45 13.58 -4.93
N ALA A 82 11.03 13.93 -3.72
CA ALA A 82 9.80 13.37 -3.19
C ALA A 82 8.60 13.69 -4.09
N SER A 83 8.57 14.89 -4.66
CA SER A 83 7.47 15.28 -5.53
C SER A 83 7.45 14.48 -6.81
N GLU A 84 8.60 14.09 -7.35
CA GLU A 84 8.64 13.24 -8.54
C GLU A 84 8.10 11.85 -8.24
N ILE A 85 8.46 11.30 -7.08
CA ILE A 85 7.97 10.00 -6.67
C ILE A 85 6.46 10.05 -6.47
N LEU A 86 5.97 11.10 -5.83
CA LEU A 86 4.55 11.28 -5.62
C LEU A 86 3.81 11.45 -6.95
N LYS A 87 4.45 12.09 -7.91
CA LYS A 87 3.85 12.24 -9.23
C LYS A 87 3.66 10.91 -9.90
N ASP A 88 4.65 10.02 -9.83
CA ASP A 88 4.55 8.68 -10.40
C ASP A 88 3.38 7.92 -9.79
N ILE A 89 3.24 8.03 -8.47
CA ILE A 89 2.14 7.40 -7.76
C ILE A 89 0.82 8.02 -8.16
N THR A 90 0.79 9.34 -8.29
CA THR A 90 -0.41 10.08 -8.68
C THR A 90 -0.87 9.66 -10.07
N ASP A 91 0.05 9.40 -10.98
CA ASP A 91 -0.31 8.95 -12.32
C ASP A 91 -1.05 7.62 -12.27
N VAL A 92 -0.60 6.71 -11.42
CA VAL A 92 -1.28 5.43 -11.24
C VAL A 92 -2.69 5.65 -10.67
N VAL A 93 -2.80 6.50 -9.66
CA VAL A 93 -4.09 6.81 -9.06
C VAL A 93 -5.01 7.48 -10.08
N TYR A 94 -4.47 8.36 -10.89
CA TYR A 94 -5.23 9.03 -11.93
C TYR A 94 -5.82 8.03 -12.93
N ASP A 95 -5.02 7.05 -13.33
CA ASP A 95 -5.50 6.00 -14.23
C ASP A 95 -6.66 5.23 -13.63
N VAL A 96 -6.59 4.96 -12.33
CA VAL A 96 -7.66 4.27 -11.61
C VAL A 96 -8.94 5.11 -11.66
N TYR A 97 -8.84 6.40 -11.44
CA TYR A 97 -10.00 7.28 -11.47
C TYR A 97 -10.57 7.41 -12.88
N LYS A 98 -9.70 7.34 -13.86
CA LYS A 98 -10.10 7.54 -15.24
C LYS A 98 -10.92 6.36 -15.78
N THR A 99 -10.66 5.19 -15.24
CA THR A 99 -11.43 4.01 -15.62
C THR A 99 -12.66 3.87 -14.75
#